data_8815df2e769d8345d8b46edcb6c6e3f9
#
_entry.id   8815df2e769d8345d8b46edcb6c6e3f9
#
_cell.length_a   1.000
_cell.length_b   1.000
_cell.length_c   1.000
_cell.angle_alpha   90.00
_cell.angle_beta   90.00
_cell.angle_gamma   90.00
#
_symmetry.space_group_name_H-M   'P 1'
#
loop_
_entity.id
_entity.type
_entity.pdbx_description
1 polymer ?
#
loop_
_entity_poly.entity_id
_entity_poly.type
_entity_poly.pdbx_seq_one_letter_code
_entity_poly.pdbx_strand_id
1 'polypeptide(L)'
;KKIDGISNEMPAELIAAMKEAFAALDGGGNGVVTGVIFKRAEYACLLRVVKQSYLKKMLVSKLDAINVSVCLRTADYESAEKQIINGGTLTEAQKRALCEKDEKKVSEAFVSHPLKETILRSVKAIKDFKPLVDLEKEINGGGASRMYDGRFTEQSGTLPFVAYVSRRLYETACVRIVLSGKTNGLDGEKIAERLKTL
;
A
#
# COMPACT_ATOMS: atom_id res chain seq x y z
N LYS A 1 -17.11 9.02 -25.02
CA LYS A 1 -18.44 9.69 -24.97
C LYS A 1 -19.33 9.31 -23.78
N LYS A 2 -19.09 8.17 -23.07
CA LYS A 2 -19.92 7.77 -21.92
C LYS A 2 -19.38 8.22 -20.54
N ILE A 3 -18.14 8.67 -20.45
CA ILE A 3 -17.51 9.06 -19.18
C ILE A 3 -18.02 10.43 -18.69
N ASP A 4 -18.35 11.32 -19.61
CA ASP A 4 -18.82 12.67 -19.27
C ASP A 4 -20.24 12.71 -18.61
N GLY A 5 -21.01 11.63 -18.76
CA GLY A 5 -22.33 11.49 -18.11
C GLY A 5 -22.26 11.05 -16.63
N ILE A 6 -21.10 10.55 -16.16
CA ILE A 6 -20.91 10.04 -14.77
C ILE A 6 -20.27 11.12 -13.87
N SER A 7 -19.97 12.29 -14.44
CA SER A 7 -19.10 13.31 -13.81
C SER A 7 -19.66 13.93 -12.52
N ASN A 8 -20.97 13.85 -12.25
CA ASN A 8 -21.56 14.53 -11.10
C ASN A 8 -21.48 13.74 -9.78
N GLU A 9 -21.18 12.44 -9.84
CA GLU A 9 -21.17 11.55 -8.66
C GLU A 9 -19.78 11.03 -8.28
N MET A 10 -18.78 11.19 -9.15
CA MET A 10 -17.42 10.67 -8.93
C MET A 10 -16.43 11.78 -8.63
N PRO A 11 -15.42 11.52 -7.76
CA PRO A 11 -14.30 12.44 -7.55
C PRO A 11 -13.57 12.77 -8.85
N ALA A 12 -13.19 14.03 -9.02
CA ALA A 12 -12.54 14.52 -10.24
C ALA A 12 -11.24 13.76 -10.56
N GLU A 13 -10.51 13.34 -9.52
CA GLU A 13 -9.29 12.55 -9.65
C GLU A 13 -9.56 11.19 -10.32
N LEU A 14 -10.67 10.54 -9.99
CA LEU A 14 -11.05 9.26 -10.60
C LEU A 14 -11.49 9.41 -12.05
N ILE A 15 -12.21 10.50 -12.37
CA ILE A 15 -12.59 10.80 -13.75
C ILE A 15 -11.35 11.05 -14.61
N ALA A 16 -10.39 11.83 -14.09
CA ALA A 16 -9.13 12.07 -14.78
C ALA A 16 -8.36 10.77 -14.99
N ALA A 17 -8.28 9.92 -13.96
CA ALA A 17 -7.60 8.62 -14.04
C ALA A 17 -8.29 7.67 -15.05
N MET A 18 -9.61 7.67 -15.15
CA MET A 18 -10.30 6.89 -16.17
C MET A 18 -9.91 7.34 -17.59
N LYS A 19 -9.89 8.64 -17.84
CA LYS A 19 -9.49 9.19 -19.16
C LYS A 19 -8.04 8.84 -19.48
N GLU A 20 -7.14 9.00 -18.53
CA GLU A 20 -5.71 8.65 -18.65
C GLU A 20 -5.53 7.14 -18.88
N ALA A 21 -6.24 6.29 -18.15
CA ALA A 21 -6.17 4.83 -18.29
C ALA A 21 -6.65 4.36 -19.66
N PHE A 22 -7.74 4.94 -20.19
CA PHE A 22 -8.19 4.64 -21.55
C PHE A 22 -7.17 5.08 -22.61
N ALA A 23 -6.62 6.30 -22.48
CA ALA A 23 -5.58 6.77 -23.38
C ALA A 23 -4.31 5.88 -23.35
N ALA A 24 -3.93 5.42 -22.15
CA ALA A 24 -2.81 4.49 -21.99
C ALA A 24 -3.07 3.14 -22.66
N LEU A 25 -4.28 2.59 -22.55
CA LEU A 25 -4.66 1.34 -23.20
C LEU A 25 -4.70 1.47 -24.72
N ASP A 26 -5.25 2.56 -25.25
CA ASP A 26 -5.28 2.84 -26.68
C ASP A 26 -3.84 3.01 -27.23
N GLY A 27 -2.91 3.52 -26.41
CA GLY A 27 -1.48 3.62 -26.73
C GLY A 27 -0.68 2.32 -26.54
N GLY A 28 -1.33 1.18 -26.29
CA GLY A 28 -0.66 -0.12 -26.09
C GLY A 28 -0.18 -0.37 -24.66
N GLY A 29 -0.60 0.44 -23.70
CA GLY A 29 -0.34 0.23 -22.26
C GLY A 29 -0.98 -1.07 -21.76
N ASN A 30 -0.40 -1.62 -20.69
CA ASN A 30 -0.88 -2.85 -20.06
C ASN A 30 -1.62 -2.59 -18.74
N GLY A 31 -2.18 -3.65 -18.14
CA GLY A 31 -2.91 -3.58 -16.89
C GLY A 31 -2.09 -3.06 -15.69
N VAL A 32 -0.77 -3.14 -15.73
CA VAL A 32 0.10 -2.57 -14.67
C VAL A 32 0.04 -1.05 -14.71
N VAL A 33 0.16 -0.46 -15.90
CA VAL A 33 0.10 1.00 -16.09
C VAL A 33 -1.25 1.55 -15.62
N THR A 34 -2.35 0.94 -16.06
CA THR A 34 -3.70 1.34 -15.63
C THR A 34 -3.90 1.18 -14.13
N GLY A 35 -3.37 0.11 -13.54
CA GLY A 35 -3.40 -0.11 -12.08
C GLY A 35 -2.70 1.00 -11.30
N VAL A 36 -1.54 1.46 -11.77
CA VAL A 36 -0.80 2.58 -11.16
C VAL A 36 -1.58 3.89 -11.27
N ILE A 37 -2.18 4.18 -12.44
CA ILE A 37 -3.00 5.37 -12.66
C ILE A 37 -4.16 5.43 -11.65
N PHE A 38 -4.92 4.33 -11.51
CA PHE A 38 -6.02 4.26 -10.55
C PHE A 38 -5.56 4.37 -9.10
N LYS A 39 -4.44 3.73 -8.73
CA LYS A 39 -3.87 3.85 -7.38
C LYS A 39 -3.44 5.28 -7.05
N ARG A 40 -2.83 5.99 -8.00
CA ARG A 40 -2.49 7.41 -7.83
C ARG A 40 -3.73 8.26 -7.56
N ALA A 41 -4.80 8.07 -8.34
CA ALA A 41 -6.05 8.79 -8.15
C ALA A 41 -6.74 8.44 -6.82
N GLU A 42 -6.76 7.16 -6.43
CA GLU A 42 -7.29 6.70 -5.15
C GLU A 42 -6.60 7.43 -3.98
N TYR A 43 -5.26 7.40 -3.94
CA TYR A 43 -4.51 8.05 -2.85
C TYR A 43 -4.60 9.58 -2.91
N ALA A 44 -4.62 10.20 -4.08
CA ALA A 44 -4.84 11.63 -4.21
C ALA A 44 -6.21 12.04 -3.62
N CYS A 45 -7.26 11.31 -3.96
CA CYS A 45 -8.60 11.52 -3.41
C CYS A 45 -8.63 11.31 -1.88
N LEU A 46 -8.09 10.21 -1.38
CA LEU A 46 -8.05 9.90 0.05
C LEU A 46 -7.30 10.97 0.85
N LEU A 47 -6.11 11.39 0.40
CA LEU A 47 -5.31 12.41 1.06
C LEU A 47 -6.00 13.79 1.06
N ARG A 48 -6.83 14.09 0.06
CA ARG A 48 -7.64 15.30 0.00
C ARG A 48 -8.84 15.26 0.95
N VAL A 49 -9.53 14.13 1.01
CA VAL A 49 -10.78 13.99 1.79
C VAL A 49 -10.50 13.79 3.27
N VAL A 50 -9.48 13.02 3.63
CA VAL A 50 -9.15 12.72 5.03
C VAL A 50 -8.56 13.95 5.71
N LYS A 51 -9.31 14.52 6.67
CA LYS A 51 -8.92 15.70 7.44
C LYS A 51 -8.27 15.35 8.78
N GLN A 52 -8.61 14.22 9.37
CA GLN A 52 -8.06 13.78 10.66
C GLN A 52 -6.57 13.46 10.52
N SER A 53 -5.76 14.15 11.31
CA SER A 53 -4.29 14.05 11.32
C SER A 53 -3.80 12.60 11.45
N TYR A 54 -4.43 11.84 12.34
CA TYR A 54 -4.06 10.45 12.59
C TYR A 54 -4.32 9.54 11.37
N LEU A 55 -5.52 9.63 10.77
CA LEU A 55 -5.86 8.85 9.58
C LEU A 55 -4.97 9.22 8.40
N LYS A 56 -4.63 10.51 8.28
CA LYS A 56 -3.71 10.98 7.26
C LYS A 56 -2.31 10.37 7.44
N LYS A 57 -1.80 10.31 8.68
CA LYS A 57 -0.52 9.65 8.99
C LYS A 57 -0.53 8.17 8.63
N MET A 58 -1.64 7.48 8.90
CA MET A 58 -1.79 6.07 8.50
C MET A 58 -1.78 5.88 6.98
N LEU A 59 -2.52 6.72 6.24
CA LEU A 59 -2.52 6.66 4.79
C LEU A 59 -1.13 6.91 4.21
N VAL A 60 -0.41 7.90 4.75
CA VAL A 60 0.96 8.22 4.33
C VAL A 60 1.91 7.06 4.64
N SER A 61 1.84 6.48 5.84
CA SER A 61 2.67 5.31 6.19
C SER A 61 2.41 4.11 5.28
N LYS A 62 1.13 3.84 4.97
CA LYS A 62 0.75 2.79 4.02
C LYS A 62 1.27 3.07 2.62
N LEU A 63 1.20 4.32 2.19
CA LEU A 63 1.69 4.76 0.89
C LEU A 63 3.22 4.61 0.80
N ASP A 64 3.94 4.96 1.86
CA ASP A 64 5.39 4.76 1.94
C ASP A 64 5.74 3.26 1.86
N ALA A 65 5.00 2.39 2.55
CA ALA A 65 5.20 0.95 2.46
C ALA A 65 4.95 0.41 1.03
N ILE A 66 3.93 0.90 0.34
CA ILE A 66 3.67 0.56 -1.07
C ILE A 66 4.85 1.00 -1.95
N ASN A 67 5.31 2.24 -1.80
CA ASN A 67 6.43 2.77 -2.58
C ASN A 67 7.75 2.04 -2.29
N VAL A 68 8.00 1.65 -1.03
CA VAL A 68 9.12 0.76 -0.67
C VAL A 68 9.01 -0.58 -1.41
N SER A 69 7.81 -1.19 -1.43
CA SER A 69 7.59 -2.45 -2.16
C SER A 69 7.86 -2.31 -3.65
N VAL A 70 7.44 -1.21 -4.27
CA VAL A 70 7.73 -0.90 -5.67
C VAL A 70 9.25 -0.81 -5.90
N CYS A 71 9.96 0.01 -5.12
CA CYS A 71 11.42 0.17 -5.27
C CYS A 71 12.19 -1.14 -5.10
N LEU A 72 11.80 -1.98 -4.12
CA LEU A 72 12.47 -3.26 -3.88
C LEU A 72 12.22 -4.29 -4.98
N ARG A 73 11.07 -4.25 -5.67
CA ARG A 73 10.70 -5.21 -6.71
C ARG A 73 11.15 -4.80 -8.11
N THR A 74 11.46 -3.53 -8.33
CA THR A 74 11.95 -3.03 -9.62
C THR A 74 13.45 -3.24 -9.76
N ALA A 75 13.92 -3.28 -11.01
CA ALA A 75 15.34 -3.46 -11.32
C ALA A 75 16.15 -2.18 -11.06
N ASP A 76 15.55 -1.03 -11.35
CA ASP A 76 16.19 0.29 -11.32
C ASP A 76 15.21 1.38 -10.91
N TYR A 77 15.76 2.58 -10.63
CA TYR A 77 14.96 3.73 -10.18
C TYR A 77 14.02 4.26 -11.27
N GLU A 78 14.42 4.25 -12.52
CA GLU A 78 13.59 4.77 -13.62
C GLU A 78 12.30 3.95 -13.80
N SER A 79 12.43 2.63 -13.69
CA SER A 79 11.30 1.70 -13.69
C SER A 79 10.42 1.85 -12.45
N ALA A 80 11.02 2.12 -11.28
CA ALA A 80 10.30 2.37 -10.04
C ALA A 80 9.50 3.69 -10.12
N GLU A 81 10.09 4.77 -10.62
CA GLU A 81 9.49 6.10 -10.70
C GLU A 81 8.17 6.08 -11.48
N LYS A 82 8.08 5.29 -12.54
CA LYS A 82 6.84 5.09 -13.31
C LYS A 82 5.70 4.46 -12.49
N GLN A 83 6.02 3.73 -11.41
CA GLN A 83 5.07 3.01 -10.58
C GLN A 83 4.86 3.65 -9.19
N ILE A 84 5.70 4.58 -8.78
CA ILE A 84 5.60 5.29 -7.49
C ILE A 84 4.31 6.10 -7.45
N ILE A 85 3.69 6.08 -6.27
CA ILE A 85 2.48 6.84 -5.96
C ILE A 85 2.88 8.07 -5.14
N ASN A 86 2.44 9.26 -5.57
CA ASN A 86 2.76 10.53 -4.92
C ASN A 86 2.02 10.70 -3.58
N GLY A 87 2.58 11.51 -2.68
CA GLY A 87 1.94 11.88 -1.40
C GLY A 87 2.51 11.17 -0.16
N GLY A 88 3.51 10.30 -0.33
CA GLY A 88 4.29 9.74 0.76
C GLY A 88 5.38 10.68 1.29
N THR A 89 6.17 10.21 2.27
CA THR A 89 7.27 10.97 2.88
C THR A 89 8.66 10.57 2.34
N LEU A 90 8.74 9.53 1.52
CA LEU A 90 10.01 9.04 0.97
C LEU A 90 10.67 10.08 0.06
N THR A 91 11.89 10.47 0.41
CA THR A 91 12.71 11.34 -0.42
C THR A 91 13.24 10.60 -1.66
N GLU A 92 13.67 11.34 -2.68
CA GLU A 92 14.25 10.75 -3.88
C GLU A 92 15.51 9.94 -3.56
N ALA A 93 16.37 10.43 -2.67
CA ALA A 93 17.56 9.72 -2.21
C ALA A 93 17.21 8.37 -1.54
N GLN A 94 16.17 8.35 -0.72
CA GLN A 94 15.67 7.10 -0.11
C GLN A 94 15.15 6.11 -1.14
N LYS A 95 14.39 6.57 -2.12
CA LYS A 95 13.87 5.70 -3.20
C LYS A 95 15.00 5.11 -4.04
N ARG A 96 16.03 5.90 -4.38
CA ARG A 96 17.23 5.42 -5.09
C ARG A 96 17.99 4.38 -4.27
N ALA A 97 18.23 4.64 -2.98
CA ALA A 97 18.89 3.69 -2.09
C ALA A 97 18.15 2.33 -2.01
N LEU A 98 16.81 2.35 -1.99
CA LEU A 98 15.99 1.13 -2.03
C LEU A 98 16.16 0.34 -3.33
N CYS A 99 16.19 1.02 -4.48
CA CYS A 99 16.38 0.36 -5.78
C CYS A 99 17.75 -0.30 -5.90
N GLU A 100 18.79 0.27 -5.26
CA GLU A 100 20.13 -0.32 -5.20
C GLU A 100 20.20 -1.57 -4.30
N LYS A 101 19.24 -1.74 -3.38
CA LYS A 101 19.12 -2.87 -2.45
C LYS A 101 20.37 -3.07 -1.57
N ASP A 102 21.12 -1.99 -1.33
CA ASP A 102 22.31 -1.99 -0.46
C ASP A 102 21.89 -1.70 0.99
N GLU A 103 22.14 -2.67 1.91
CA GLU A 103 21.72 -2.56 3.30
C GLU A 103 22.35 -1.37 4.03
N LYS A 104 23.63 -1.03 3.72
CA LYS A 104 24.32 0.09 4.36
C LYS A 104 23.70 1.41 3.92
N LYS A 105 23.57 1.62 2.60
CA LYS A 105 22.96 2.83 2.04
C LYS A 105 21.52 3.00 2.52
N VAL A 106 20.72 1.92 2.55
CA VAL A 106 19.36 1.96 3.07
C VAL A 106 19.36 2.28 4.57
N SER A 107 20.24 1.67 5.37
CA SER A 107 20.31 1.97 6.80
C SER A 107 20.64 3.43 7.08
N GLU A 108 21.54 4.03 6.30
CA GLU A 108 21.91 5.44 6.39
C GLU A 108 20.79 6.36 5.93
N ALA A 109 20.13 6.04 4.81
CA ALA A 109 19.05 6.86 4.27
C ALA A 109 17.77 6.86 5.13
N PHE A 110 17.56 5.83 5.96
CA PHE A 110 16.35 5.62 6.77
C PHE A 110 16.56 5.77 8.27
N VAL A 111 17.61 6.47 8.74
CA VAL A 111 17.94 6.58 10.18
C VAL A 111 16.76 6.97 11.05
N SER A 112 15.97 7.95 10.63
CA SER A 112 14.82 8.48 11.39
C SER A 112 13.46 8.04 10.85
N HIS A 113 13.41 7.09 9.90
CA HIS A 113 12.15 6.71 9.28
C HIS A 113 11.39 5.67 10.14
N PRO A 114 10.05 5.83 10.35
CA PRO A 114 9.27 4.93 11.22
C PRO A 114 9.30 3.46 10.76
N LEU A 115 9.44 3.21 9.46
CA LEU A 115 9.47 1.86 8.87
C LEU A 115 10.89 1.30 8.72
N LYS A 116 11.93 1.91 9.31
CA LYS A 116 13.33 1.51 9.13
C LYS A 116 13.55 0.02 9.30
N GLU A 117 13.12 -0.55 10.43
CA GLU A 117 13.32 -1.97 10.74
C GLU A 117 12.61 -2.89 9.74
N THR A 118 11.38 -2.54 9.38
CA THR A 118 10.60 -3.27 8.36
C THR A 118 11.29 -3.22 7.00
N ILE A 119 11.81 -2.05 6.62
CA ILE A 119 12.54 -1.85 5.35
C ILE A 119 13.82 -2.68 5.32
N LEU A 120 14.63 -2.64 6.39
CA LEU A 120 15.88 -3.40 6.45
C LEU A 120 15.64 -4.92 6.37
N ARG A 121 14.63 -5.42 7.08
CA ARG A 121 14.22 -6.83 6.95
C ARG A 121 13.75 -7.16 5.54
N SER A 122 13.04 -6.25 4.90
CA SER A 122 12.57 -6.42 3.52
C SER A 122 13.71 -6.44 2.50
N VAL A 123 14.73 -5.60 2.68
CA VAL A 123 15.95 -5.62 1.84
C VAL A 123 16.67 -6.97 1.96
N LYS A 124 16.80 -7.52 3.17
CA LYS A 124 17.36 -8.86 3.38
C LYS A 124 16.50 -9.95 2.74
N ALA A 125 15.19 -9.88 2.95
CA ALA A 125 14.27 -10.85 2.37
C ALA A 125 14.35 -10.90 0.83
N ILE A 126 14.44 -9.76 0.15
CA ILE A 126 14.62 -9.70 -1.32
C ILE A 126 15.93 -10.35 -1.76
N LYS A 127 17.04 -10.10 -1.05
CA LYS A 127 18.33 -10.74 -1.35
C LYS A 127 18.30 -12.26 -1.20
N ASP A 128 17.54 -12.74 -0.21
CA ASP A 128 17.34 -14.15 0.06
C ASP A 128 16.23 -14.79 -0.78
N PHE A 129 15.66 -14.08 -1.75
CA PHE A 129 14.50 -14.50 -2.55
C PHE A 129 13.28 -14.91 -1.70
N LYS A 130 13.12 -14.29 -0.53
CA LYS A 130 11.99 -14.51 0.37
C LYS A 130 10.86 -13.50 0.13
N PRO A 131 9.61 -13.84 0.47
CA PRO A 131 8.49 -12.91 0.37
C PRO A 131 8.63 -11.74 1.37
N LEU A 132 8.09 -10.57 0.99
CA LEU A 132 8.13 -9.33 1.78
C LEU A 132 7.02 -9.29 2.85
N VAL A 133 6.93 -10.32 3.68
CA VAL A 133 5.83 -10.52 4.65
C VAL A 133 5.64 -9.31 5.56
N ASP A 134 6.71 -8.77 6.13
CA ASP A 134 6.62 -7.64 7.07
C ASP A 134 6.12 -6.37 6.37
N LEU A 135 6.54 -6.15 5.12
CA LEU A 135 6.10 -5.00 4.33
C LEU A 135 4.64 -5.16 3.88
N GLU A 136 4.24 -6.37 3.50
CA GLU A 136 2.86 -6.69 3.14
C GLU A 136 1.90 -6.51 4.33
N LYS A 137 2.33 -6.84 5.55
CA LYS A 137 1.58 -6.50 6.77
C LYS A 137 1.37 -5.00 6.94
N GLU A 138 2.39 -4.19 6.72
CA GLU A 138 2.25 -2.72 6.78
C GLU A 138 1.27 -2.19 5.71
N ILE A 139 1.31 -2.76 4.52
CA ILE A 139 0.38 -2.39 3.44
C ILE A 139 -1.05 -2.83 3.74
N ASN A 140 -1.25 -4.04 4.26
CA ASN A 140 -2.57 -4.63 4.41
C ASN A 140 -3.23 -4.32 5.76
N GLY A 141 -2.47 -4.20 6.83
CA GLY A 141 -3.06 -4.15 8.17
C GLY A 141 -2.31 -3.33 9.22
N GLY A 142 -1.08 -2.90 8.96
CA GLY A 142 -0.23 -2.27 9.99
C GLY A 142 -0.85 -1.05 10.67
N GLY A 143 -1.64 -0.27 9.92
CA GLY A 143 -2.39 0.84 10.49
C GLY A 143 -3.58 0.38 11.36
N ALA A 144 -4.31 -0.62 10.92
CA ALA A 144 -5.44 -1.17 11.67
C ALA A 144 -4.98 -1.89 12.94
N SER A 145 -3.94 -2.72 12.87
CA SER A 145 -3.37 -3.42 14.03
C SER A 145 -2.95 -2.44 15.13
N ARG A 146 -2.31 -1.32 14.76
CA ARG A 146 -1.94 -0.27 15.73
C ARG A 146 -3.15 0.43 16.35
N MET A 147 -4.30 0.47 15.71
CA MET A 147 -5.56 0.95 16.28
C MET A 147 -6.09 0.01 17.38
N TYR A 148 -5.78 -1.30 17.28
CA TYR A 148 -6.24 -2.30 18.26
C TYR A 148 -5.38 -2.41 19.51
N ASP A 149 -4.16 -1.86 19.51
CA ASP A 149 -3.22 -1.96 20.65
C ASP A 149 -3.69 -1.26 21.95
N GLY A 150 -4.97 -0.92 22.05
CA GLY A 150 -5.59 -0.38 23.28
C GLY A 150 -5.06 1.00 23.70
N ARG A 151 -4.10 1.56 22.94
CA ARG A 151 -3.47 2.85 23.26
C ARG A 151 -4.31 4.04 22.83
N PHE A 152 -5.36 3.81 22.06
CA PHE A 152 -6.28 4.84 21.62
C PHE A 152 -7.59 4.76 22.40
N THR A 153 -7.56 5.32 23.60
CA THR A 153 -8.73 5.47 24.49
C THR A 153 -9.62 6.65 24.13
N GLU A 154 -9.49 7.22 22.95
CA GLU A 154 -10.45 8.22 22.48
C GLU A 154 -11.82 7.56 22.29
N GLN A 155 -12.69 7.75 23.26
CA GLN A 155 -14.07 7.22 23.26
C GLN A 155 -15.02 8.03 22.39
N SER A 156 -14.55 9.09 21.74
CA SER A 156 -15.35 10.02 20.94
C SER A 156 -14.77 10.26 19.54
N GLY A 157 -15.64 10.67 18.62
CA GLY A 157 -15.26 11.02 17.25
C GLY A 157 -15.32 9.87 16.26
N THR A 158 -14.66 10.01 15.13
CA THR A 158 -14.68 9.04 14.01
C THR A 158 -13.76 7.84 14.21
N LEU A 159 -12.82 7.91 15.15
CA LEU A 159 -11.78 6.89 15.33
C LEU A 159 -12.33 5.51 15.73
N PRO A 160 -13.27 5.39 16.70
CA PRO A 160 -13.87 4.10 17.03
C PRO A 160 -14.61 3.47 15.86
N PHE A 161 -15.29 4.28 15.04
CA PHE A 161 -15.98 3.80 13.84
C PHE A 161 -14.99 3.27 12.79
N VAL A 162 -13.91 4.01 12.52
CA VAL A 162 -12.86 3.58 11.59
C VAL A 162 -12.18 2.31 12.09
N ALA A 163 -11.88 2.21 13.39
CA ALA A 163 -11.34 1.01 14.00
C ALA A 163 -12.27 -0.19 13.84
N TYR A 164 -13.56 -0.02 14.10
CA TYR A 164 -14.56 -1.07 13.90
C TYR A 164 -14.63 -1.54 12.43
N VAL A 165 -14.72 -0.61 11.48
CA VAL A 165 -14.77 -0.94 10.04
C VAL A 165 -13.50 -1.65 9.61
N SER A 166 -12.32 -1.15 10.02
CA SER A 166 -11.04 -1.77 9.70
C SER A 166 -10.95 -3.20 10.23
N ARG A 167 -11.45 -3.44 11.44
CA ARG A 167 -11.54 -4.78 12.02
C ARG A 167 -12.42 -5.70 11.18
N ARG A 168 -13.59 -5.25 10.78
CA ARG A 168 -14.50 -6.06 9.95
C ARG A 168 -13.90 -6.38 8.59
N LEU A 169 -13.19 -5.43 7.98
CA LEU A 169 -12.47 -5.67 6.73
C LEU A 169 -11.37 -6.71 6.91
N TYR A 170 -10.60 -6.64 8.00
CA TYR A 170 -9.58 -7.64 8.33
C TYR A 170 -10.19 -9.03 8.56
N GLU A 171 -11.25 -9.14 9.39
CA GLU A 171 -11.96 -10.41 9.62
C GLU A 171 -12.49 -11.00 8.31
N THR A 172 -13.04 -10.16 7.43
CA THR A 172 -13.52 -10.58 6.10
C THR A 172 -12.38 -11.08 5.22
N ALA A 173 -11.22 -10.43 5.26
CA ALA A 173 -10.04 -10.87 4.51
C ALA A 173 -9.51 -12.21 5.03
N CYS A 174 -9.47 -12.41 6.37
CA CYS A 174 -9.12 -13.70 6.97
C CYS A 174 -10.05 -14.83 6.51
N VAL A 175 -11.36 -14.61 6.59
CA VAL A 175 -12.35 -15.60 6.14
C VAL A 175 -12.17 -15.94 4.65
N ARG A 176 -11.96 -14.92 3.82
CA ARG A 176 -11.72 -15.10 2.37
C ARG A 176 -10.48 -15.94 2.10
N ILE A 177 -9.37 -15.69 2.82
CA ILE A 177 -8.13 -16.48 2.68
C ILE A 177 -8.38 -17.95 3.07
N VAL A 178 -9.06 -18.19 4.18
CA VAL A 178 -9.37 -19.55 4.64
C VAL A 178 -10.26 -20.28 3.62
N LEU A 179 -11.34 -19.65 3.20
CA LEU A 179 -12.27 -20.25 2.22
C LEU A 179 -11.56 -20.53 0.89
N SER A 180 -10.88 -19.53 0.34
CA SER A 180 -10.14 -19.69 -0.92
C SER A 180 -9.04 -20.75 -0.80
N GLY A 181 -8.31 -20.77 0.32
CA GLY A 181 -7.29 -21.78 0.57
C GLY A 181 -7.88 -23.19 0.58
N LYS A 182 -8.98 -23.41 1.32
CA LYS A 182 -9.66 -24.71 1.38
C LYS A 182 -10.25 -25.12 0.04
N THR A 183 -10.89 -24.20 -0.68
CA THR A 183 -11.46 -24.48 -2.02
C THR A 183 -10.37 -24.89 -3.02
N ASN A 184 -9.17 -24.32 -2.90
CA ASN A 184 -8.02 -24.65 -3.75
C ASN A 184 -7.17 -25.82 -3.21
N GLY A 185 -7.63 -26.55 -2.20
CA GLY A 185 -6.95 -27.73 -1.66
C GLY A 185 -5.63 -27.43 -0.92
N LEU A 186 -5.44 -26.19 -0.44
CA LEU A 186 -4.26 -25.87 0.36
C LEU A 186 -4.36 -26.50 1.75
N ASP A 187 -3.23 -27.00 2.24
CA ASP A 187 -3.13 -27.50 3.63
C ASP A 187 -3.26 -26.36 4.65
N GLY A 188 -3.51 -26.74 5.90
CA GLY A 188 -3.71 -25.78 6.99
C GLY A 188 -2.49 -24.91 7.27
N GLU A 189 -1.28 -25.44 7.08
CA GLU A 189 -0.04 -24.70 7.33
C GLU A 189 0.15 -23.55 6.31
N LYS A 190 -0.10 -23.83 5.02
CA LYS A 190 -0.05 -22.83 3.96
C LYS A 190 -1.12 -21.75 4.12
N ILE A 191 -2.32 -22.14 4.59
CA ILE A 191 -3.38 -21.16 4.91
C ILE A 191 -2.94 -20.28 6.09
N ALA A 192 -2.38 -20.87 7.15
CA ALA A 192 -1.88 -20.15 8.31
C ALA A 192 -0.73 -19.19 7.94
N GLU A 193 0.16 -19.59 7.04
CA GLU A 193 1.23 -18.74 6.53
C GLU A 193 0.68 -17.52 5.78
N ARG A 194 -0.32 -17.70 4.93
CA ARG A 194 -1.00 -16.60 4.24
C ARG A 194 -1.73 -15.66 5.19
N LEU A 195 -2.32 -16.16 6.27
CA LEU A 195 -2.94 -15.33 7.29
C LEU A 195 -1.93 -14.44 8.03
N LYS A 196 -0.65 -14.85 8.11
CA LYS A 196 0.41 -14.03 8.71
C LYS A 196 0.79 -12.82 7.85
N THR A 197 0.40 -12.75 6.58
CA THR A 197 0.67 -11.63 5.66
C THR A 197 -0.42 -10.55 5.67
N LEU A 198 -1.51 -10.76 6.41
CA LEU A 198 -2.53 -9.75 6.70
C LEU A 198 -2.16 -8.93 7.94
#